data_dd5e0566d1df255b79180297b23224c3
#
_entry.id   dd5e0566d1df255b79180297b23224c3
#
_cell.length_a   1.000
_cell.length_b   1.000
_cell.length_c   1.000
_cell.angle_alpha   90.00
_cell.angle_beta   90.00
_cell.angle_gamma   90.00
#
_symmetry.space_group_name_H-M   'P 1'
#
loop_
_entity.id
_entity.type
_entity.pdbx_description
1 polymer ?
#
loop_
_entity_poly.entity_id
_entity_poly.type
_entity_poly.pdbx_seq_one_letter_code
_entity_poly.pdbx_strand_id
1 'polypeptide(L)'
;MSRIIAGSHKGHRLATPPGDGTRPTTDRVREAAFAVLASELGRAGDPASMLDGFGFLDLFSGSGAVALEAASRGAAPVVAVENDRRAAETIRRNVRETRLRVKLFATSVDRYLAGPPT
;
A
#
# COMPACT_ATOMS: atom_id res chain seq x y z
N MET A 1 -6.25 14.31 2.89
CA MET A 1 -5.03 13.78 3.51
C MET A 1 -5.32 12.38 4.03
N SER A 2 -4.42 11.48 3.82
CA SER A 2 -4.60 10.06 4.16
C SER A 2 -3.70 9.68 5.33
N ARG A 3 -4.05 8.61 6.02
CA ARG A 3 -3.20 8.07 7.10
C ARG A 3 -3.28 6.55 7.12
N ILE A 4 -2.25 5.94 7.68
CA ILE A 4 -2.26 4.51 7.95
C ILE A 4 -3.26 4.24 9.08
N ILE A 5 -4.16 3.29 8.85
CA ILE A 5 -5.27 3.02 9.76
C ILE A 5 -4.84 2.19 10.96
N ALA A 6 -4.03 1.15 10.71
CA ALA A 6 -3.68 0.20 11.77
C ALA A 6 -2.30 -0.40 11.52
N GLY A 7 -1.82 -1.19 12.48
CA GLY A 7 -0.55 -1.87 12.40
C GLY A 7 0.57 -1.08 13.06
N SER A 8 1.81 -1.41 12.69
CA SER A 8 3.00 -0.83 13.32
C SER A 8 3.12 0.68 13.15
N HIS A 9 2.51 1.22 12.10
CA HIS A 9 2.59 2.65 11.76
C HIS A 9 1.24 3.35 11.83
N LYS A 10 0.35 2.85 12.67
CA LYS A 10 -1.00 3.43 12.85
C LYS A 10 -0.93 4.93 13.07
N GLY A 11 -1.73 5.68 12.33
CA GLY A 11 -1.86 7.14 12.46
C GLY A 11 -0.84 7.94 11.68
N HIS A 12 0.16 7.29 11.07
CA HIS A 12 1.16 8.00 10.26
C HIS A 12 0.50 8.64 9.04
N ARG A 13 0.74 9.93 8.85
CA ARG A 13 0.16 10.65 7.72
C ARG A 13 0.85 10.27 6.42
N LEU A 14 0.04 10.19 5.35
CA LEU A 14 0.50 9.87 4.01
C LEU A 14 0.22 11.04 3.08
N ALA A 15 1.21 11.43 2.29
CA ALA A 15 1.01 12.40 1.23
C ALA A 15 0.13 11.81 0.14
N THR A 16 -0.61 12.67 -0.55
CA THR A 16 -1.42 12.28 -1.70
C THR A 16 -0.90 13.00 -2.94
N PRO A 17 -1.04 12.40 -4.15
CA PRO A 17 -0.55 13.05 -5.36
C PRO A 17 -1.29 14.36 -5.61
N PRO A 18 -0.61 15.39 -6.13
CA PRO A 18 -1.28 16.62 -6.54
C PRO A 18 -2.12 16.39 -7.79
N GLY A 19 -3.23 17.10 -7.90
CA GLY A 19 -4.07 17.09 -9.10
C GLY A 19 -5.39 16.37 -8.90
N ASP A 20 -6.29 16.57 -9.87
CA ASP A 20 -7.69 16.12 -9.79
C ASP A 20 -7.93 14.77 -10.44
N GLY A 21 -6.94 14.20 -11.10
CA GLY A 21 -7.11 12.99 -11.90
C GLY A 21 -7.10 11.70 -11.11
N THR A 22 -6.67 11.74 -9.88
CA THR A 22 -6.53 10.52 -9.07
C THR A 22 -7.47 10.58 -7.89
N ARG A 23 -8.37 9.62 -7.81
CA ARG A 23 -9.16 9.42 -6.59
C ARG A 23 -8.38 8.47 -5.69
N PRO A 24 -7.78 8.96 -4.62
CA PRO A 24 -7.16 8.05 -3.67
C PRO A 24 -8.23 7.21 -3.00
N THR A 25 -7.91 5.96 -2.71
CA THR A 25 -8.74 5.12 -1.87
C THR A 25 -8.91 5.82 -0.53
N THR A 26 -10.13 6.09 -0.13
CA THR A 26 -10.37 6.78 1.14
C THR A 26 -9.94 5.90 2.32
N ASP A 27 -9.64 6.53 3.44
CA ASP A 27 -9.27 5.82 4.66
C ASP A 27 -10.37 4.84 5.06
N ARG A 28 -11.63 5.24 4.93
CA ARG A 28 -12.77 4.39 5.27
C ARG A 28 -12.86 3.15 4.38
N VAL A 29 -12.68 3.32 3.08
CA VAL A 29 -12.72 2.18 2.14
C VAL A 29 -11.56 1.23 2.42
N ARG A 30 -10.38 1.76 2.66
CA ARG A 30 -9.20 0.96 2.96
C ARG A 30 -9.37 0.20 4.27
N GLU A 31 -9.90 0.84 5.30
CA GLU A 31 -10.21 0.20 6.58
C GLU A 31 -11.18 -0.96 6.39
N ALA A 32 -12.26 -0.75 5.64
CA ALA A 32 -13.25 -1.79 5.37
C ALA A 32 -12.64 -2.95 4.60
N ALA A 33 -11.82 -2.67 3.60
CA ALA A 33 -11.18 -3.71 2.80
C ALA A 33 -10.25 -4.59 3.64
N PHE A 34 -9.44 -3.99 4.50
CA PHE A 34 -8.54 -4.77 5.37
C PHE A 34 -9.30 -5.51 6.47
N ALA A 35 -10.43 -4.98 6.93
CA ALA A 35 -11.29 -5.69 7.90
C ALA A 35 -11.87 -6.98 7.27
N VAL A 36 -12.33 -6.89 6.02
CA VAL A 36 -12.81 -8.07 5.29
C VAL A 36 -11.68 -9.07 5.10
N LEU A 37 -10.51 -8.59 4.73
CA LEU A 37 -9.34 -9.46 4.53
C LEU A 37 -8.94 -10.16 5.84
N ALA A 38 -8.92 -9.45 6.94
CA ALA A 38 -8.62 -10.03 8.25
C ALA A 38 -9.60 -11.15 8.61
N SER A 39 -10.89 -10.92 8.35
CA SER A 39 -11.93 -11.91 8.58
C SER A 39 -11.73 -13.15 7.72
N GLU A 40 -11.46 -12.98 6.43
CA GLU A 40 -11.23 -14.09 5.50
C GLU A 40 -9.99 -14.90 5.86
N LEU A 41 -8.95 -14.25 6.37
CA LEU A 41 -7.73 -14.93 6.78
C LEU A 41 -7.80 -15.52 8.20
N GLY A 42 -8.89 -15.26 8.94
CA GLY A 42 -8.99 -15.68 10.33
C GLY A 42 -7.99 -14.97 11.25
N ARG A 43 -7.64 -13.73 10.93
CA ARG A 43 -6.60 -12.97 11.64
C ARG A 43 -7.10 -11.63 12.17
N ALA A 44 -8.24 -11.64 12.84
CA ALA A 44 -8.84 -10.44 13.38
C ALA A 44 -8.18 -9.94 14.69
N GLY A 45 -7.08 -10.55 15.12
CA GLY A 45 -6.38 -10.16 16.35
C GLY A 45 -5.54 -8.90 16.20
N ASP A 46 -4.23 -8.99 16.45
CA ASP A 46 -3.33 -7.84 16.37
C ASP A 46 -3.15 -7.36 14.92
N PRO A 47 -3.56 -6.11 14.61
CA PRO A 47 -3.39 -5.60 13.25
C PRO A 47 -1.94 -5.60 12.75
N ALA A 48 -0.95 -5.44 13.61
CA ALA A 48 0.45 -5.39 13.21
C ALA A 48 0.96 -6.72 12.68
N SER A 49 0.32 -7.83 13.01
CA SER A 49 0.70 -9.16 12.54
C SER A 49 -0.33 -9.81 11.61
N MET A 50 -1.37 -9.07 11.25
CA MET A 50 -2.47 -9.57 10.43
C MET A 50 -2.02 -10.23 9.13
N LEU A 51 -1.01 -9.66 8.48
CA LEU A 51 -0.51 -10.16 7.20
C LEU A 51 0.87 -10.83 7.31
N ASP A 52 1.28 -11.23 8.51
CA ASP A 52 2.53 -11.96 8.68
C ASP A 52 2.52 -13.23 7.83
N GLY A 53 3.59 -13.45 7.10
CA GLY A 53 3.72 -14.60 6.21
C GLY A 53 3.12 -14.41 4.83
N PHE A 54 2.49 -13.28 4.57
CA PHE A 54 1.90 -12.98 3.25
C PHE A 54 2.68 -11.88 2.54
N GLY A 55 2.87 -12.05 1.23
CA GLY A 55 3.28 -10.97 0.36
C GLY A 55 2.05 -10.17 -0.09
N PHE A 56 2.27 -8.96 -0.56
CA PHE A 56 1.19 -8.09 -1.04
C PHE A 56 1.64 -7.37 -2.31
N LEU A 57 0.80 -7.43 -3.33
CA LEU A 57 1.06 -6.77 -4.61
C LEU A 57 -0.08 -5.80 -4.91
N ASP A 58 0.27 -4.53 -5.05
CA ASP A 58 -0.68 -3.47 -5.39
C ASP A 58 -0.38 -2.98 -6.81
N LEU A 59 -1.23 -3.35 -7.76
CA LEU A 59 -0.98 -3.11 -9.19
C LEU A 59 -1.30 -1.68 -9.65
N PHE A 60 -2.13 -0.94 -8.92
CA PHE A 60 -2.49 0.44 -9.27
C PHE A 60 -2.38 1.27 -8.00
N SER A 61 -1.15 1.53 -7.61
CA SER A 61 -0.88 1.93 -6.24
C SER A 61 -1.24 3.38 -5.89
N GLY A 62 -1.33 4.27 -6.87
CA GLY A 62 -1.67 5.67 -6.61
C GLY A 62 -0.71 6.32 -5.63
N SER A 63 -1.20 6.71 -4.46
CA SER A 63 -0.36 7.29 -3.41
C SER A 63 0.45 6.25 -2.64
N GLY A 64 0.21 4.97 -2.90
CA GLY A 64 0.80 3.88 -2.14
C GLY A 64 0.09 3.56 -0.84
N ALA A 65 -1.07 4.17 -0.59
CA ALA A 65 -1.76 4.02 0.69
C ALA A 65 -2.12 2.57 1.02
N VAL A 66 -2.58 1.80 0.02
CA VAL A 66 -2.95 0.39 0.24
C VAL A 66 -1.70 -0.45 0.50
N ALA A 67 -0.64 -0.26 -0.30
CA ALA A 67 0.61 -0.99 -0.12
C ALA A 67 1.24 -0.69 1.24
N LEU A 68 1.26 0.57 1.63
CA LEU A 68 1.83 0.98 2.91
C LEU A 68 0.98 0.47 4.08
N GLU A 69 -0.34 0.43 3.92
CA GLU A 69 -1.22 -0.16 4.90
C GLU A 69 -0.90 -1.65 5.09
N ALA A 70 -0.72 -2.38 3.99
CA ALA A 70 -0.35 -3.80 4.04
C ALA A 70 0.97 -4.01 4.77
N ALA A 71 1.98 -3.18 4.46
CA ALA A 71 3.28 -3.26 5.12
C ALA A 71 3.17 -2.96 6.62
N SER A 72 2.36 -1.99 6.99
CA SER A 72 2.10 -1.66 8.39
C SER A 72 1.43 -2.82 9.15
N ARG A 73 0.71 -3.67 8.44
CA ARG A 73 0.01 -4.82 9.02
C ARG A 73 0.80 -6.13 8.91
N GLY A 74 2.07 -6.04 8.56
CA GLY A 74 2.98 -7.18 8.62
C GLY A 74 3.28 -7.88 7.30
N ALA A 75 2.70 -7.47 6.19
CA ALA A 75 3.00 -8.09 4.90
C ALA A 75 4.46 -7.89 4.50
N ALA A 76 5.05 -8.91 3.89
CA ALA A 76 6.40 -8.87 3.33
C ALA A 76 6.58 -10.04 2.36
N PRO A 77 7.08 -9.82 1.15
CA PRO A 77 7.38 -8.51 0.57
C PRO A 77 6.14 -7.74 0.16
N VAL A 78 6.24 -6.43 0.08
CA VAL A 78 5.18 -5.57 -0.45
C VAL A 78 5.70 -4.87 -1.70
N VAL A 79 4.95 -5.00 -2.78
CA VAL A 79 5.30 -4.41 -4.07
C VAL A 79 4.18 -3.49 -4.51
N ALA A 80 4.54 -2.28 -4.92
CA ALA A 80 3.61 -1.32 -5.50
C ALA A 80 3.99 -1.07 -6.96
N VAL A 81 3.01 -1.08 -7.85
CA VAL A 81 3.21 -0.77 -9.27
C VAL A 81 2.40 0.48 -9.58
N GLU A 82 3.06 1.48 -10.14
CA GLU A 82 2.42 2.74 -10.46
C GLU A 82 3.05 3.37 -11.70
N ASN A 83 2.23 3.70 -12.68
CA ASN A 83 2.68 4.25 -13.95
C ASN A 83 2.71 5.79 -13.95
N ASP A 84 1.88 6.43 -13.17
CA ASP A 84 1.84 7.90 -13.11
C ASP A 84 3.06 8.44 -12.38
N ARG A 85 3.78 9.36 -13.03
CA ARG A 85 5.04 9.90 -12.50
C ARG A 85 4.87 10.61 -11.17
N ARG A 86 3.82 11.43 -11.04
CA ARG A 86 3.57 12.19 -9.81
C ARG A 86 3.16 11.27 -8.66
N ALA A 87 2.33 10.28 -8.97
CA ALA A 87 1.94 9.28 -7.99
C ALA A 87 3.14 8.47 -7.52
N ALA A 88 4.02 8.06 -8.44
CA ALA A 88 5.24 7.34 -8.09
C ALA A 88 6.14 8.16 -7.16
N GLU A 89 6.28 9.46 -7.41
CA GLU A 89 7.05 10.33 -6.53
C GLU A 89 6.42 10.41 -5.14
N THR A 90 5.09 10.47 -5.06
CA THR A 90 4.38 10.47 -3.79
C THR A 90 4.61 9.17 -3.03
N ILE A 91 4.61 8.02 -3.73
CA ILE A 91 4.91 6.73 -3.11
C ILE A 91 6.33 6.74 -2.53
N ARG A 92 7.31 7.21 -3.29
CA ARG A 92 8.70 7.28 -2.82
C ARG A 92 8.81 8.12 -1.56
N ARG A 93 8.12 9.25 -1.52
CA ARG A 93 8.07 10.11 -0.34
C ARG A 93 7.47 9.39 0.86
N ASN A 94 6.34 8.72 0.65
CA ASN A 94 5.65 8.01 1.73
C ASN A 94 6.48 6.85 2.25
N VAL A 95 7.14 6.10 1.37
CA VAL A 95 8.04 5.00 1.76
C VAL A 95 9.20 5.56 2.59
N ARG A 96 9.80 6.65 2.14
CA ARG A 96 10.94 7.27 2.83
C ARG A 96 10.55 7.78 4.21
N GLU A 97 9.40 8.44 4.32
CA GLU A 97 8.97 9.03 5.59
C GLU A 97 8.48 7.97 6.60
N THR A 98 7.82 6.92 6.12
CA THR A 98 7.35 5.84 7.00
C THR A 98 8.42 4.83 7.33
N ARG A 99 9.43 4.70 6.47
CA ARG A 99 10.46 3.66 6.53
C ARG A 99 9.89 2.24 6.42
N LEU A 100 8.68 2.11 5.93
CA LEU A 100 8.10 0.81 5.63
C LEU A 100 8.77 0.23 4.38
N ARG A 101 8.88 -1.10 4.33
CA ARG A 101 9.53 -1.78 3.21
C ARG A 101 8.52 -2.03 2.10
N VAL A 102 8.46 -1.10 1.16
CA VAL A 102 7.63 -1.23 -0.04
C VAL A 102 8.53 -1.00 -1.25
N LYS A 103 8.55 -1.96 -2.15
CA LYS A 103 9.31 -1.84 -3.40
C LYS A 103 8.40 -1.27 -4.47
N LEU A 104 8.82 -0.16 -5.05
CA LEU A 104 8.06 0.50 -6.12
C LEU A 104 8.63 0.13 -7.49
N PHE A 105 7.74 -0.27 -8.40
CA PHE A 105 8.04 -0.37 -9.82
C PHE A 105 7.27 0.75 -10.52
N ALA A 106 7.98 1.78 -10.96
CA ALA A 106 7.40 2.93 -11.66
C ALA A 106 7.24 2.59 -13.13
N THR A 107 6.25 1.78 -13.43
CA THR A 107 6.00 1.26 -14.77
C THR A 107 4.51 0.91 -14.92
N SER A 108 4.10 0.57 -16.15
CA SER A 108 2.75 0.08 -16.38
C SER A 108 2.57 -1.34 -15.82
N VAL A 109 1.33 -1.69 -15.51
CA VAL A 109 0.99 -3.04 -15.05
C VAL A 109 1.35 -4.06 -16.12
N ASP A 110 1.08 -3.75 -17.39
CA ASP A 110 1.41 -4.65 -18.50
C ASP A 110 2.90 -4.96 -18.57
N ARG A 111 3.74 -3.94 -18.42
CA ARG A 111 5.19 -4.12 -18.41
C ARG A 111 5.65 -4.93 -17.21
N TYR A 112 5.10 -4.63 -16.06
CA TYR A 112 5.46 -5.35 -14.84
C TYR A 112 5.15 -6.83 -14.97
N LEU A 113 3.94 -7.16 -15.45
CA LEU A 113 3.50 -8.55 -15.57
C LEU A 113 4.23 -9.30 -16.69
N ALA A 114 4.71 -8.59 -17.72
CA ALA A 114 5.47 -9.18 -18.82
C ALA A 114 6.94 -9.40 -18.49
N GLY A 115 7.41 -8.86 -17.38
CA GLY A 115 8.80 -9.01 -16.96
C GLY A 115 9.11 -10.42 -16.46
N PRO A 116 10.40 -10.74 -16.26
CA PRO A 116 10.77 -12.04 -15.75
C PRO A 116 10.25 -12.23 -14.32
N PRO A 117 9.87 -13.47 -13.97
CA PRO A 117 9.48 -13.73 -12.59
C PRO A 117 10.66 -13.47 -11.65
N THR A 118 10.35 -12.86 -10.53
CA THR A 118 11.36 -12.55 -9.50
C THR A 118 11.25 -13.48 -8.32
#